data_9eba19c9caf25157bede8ab18796550c
#
_entry.id   9eba19c9caf25157bede8ab18796550c
#
_cell.length_a   1.000
_cell.length_b   1.000
_cell.length_c   1.000
_cell.angle_alpha   90.00
_cell.angle_beta   90.00
_cell.angle_gamma   90.00
#
_symmetry.space_group_name_H-M   'P 1'
#
loop_
_entity.id
_entity.type
_entity.pdbx_description
1 polymer ?
#
loop_
_entity_poly.entity_id
_entity_poly.type
_entity_poly.pdbx_seq_one_letter_code
_entity_poly.pdbx_strand_id
1 'polypeptide(L)' 'IWVFGTAADGGTSLYDADLKGPAAIVIGSEGSGMTRLTAETCDFLVSIPMRGKLNSLNASAAAAILLYEAVRQRR' A
#
# COMPACT_ATOMS: atom_id res chain seq x y z
N ILE A 1 15.14 -0.80 -6.68
CA ILE A 1 13.95 -0.24 -6.05
C ILE A 1 12.83 -1.28 -6.07
N TRP A 2 12.24 -1.50 -4.90
CA TRP A 2 11.11 -2.40 -4.79
C TRP A 2 9.82 -1.62 -4.95
N VAL A 3 8.89 -2.16 -5.73
CA VAL A 3 7.62 -1.50 -6.00
C VAL A 3 6.53 -2.14 -5.15
N PHE A 4 5.90 -1.32 -4.30
CA PHE A 4 4.82 -1.75 -3.41
C PHE A 4 3.51 -1.15 -3.90
N GLY A 5 2.55 -1.99 -4.18
CA GLY A 5 1.23 -1.55 -4.57
C GLY A 5 0.22 -1.74 -3.45
N THR A 6 -0.80 -0.89 -3.42
CA THR A 6 -1.84 -1.01 -2.40
C THR A 6 -2.94 -1.94 -2.88
N ALA A 7 -3.46 -2.75 -1.98
CA ALA A 7 -4.57 -3.65 -2.27
C ALA A 7 -5.60 -3.50 -1.17
N ALA A 8 -6.88 -3.62 -1.56
CA ALA A 8 -7.97 -3.51 -0.59
C ALA A 8 -7.93 -4.67 0.41
N ASP A 9 -7.66 -5.85 -0.10
CA ASP A 9 -7.51 -7.03 0.76
C ASP A 9 -6.49 -7.95 0.11
N GLY A 10 -6.02 -8.91 0.88
CA GLY A 10 -4.97 -9.78 0.40
C GLY A 10 -3.60 -9.12 0.52
N GLY A 11 -2.58 -9.80 0.03
CA GLY A 11 -1.23 -9.29 0.10
C GLY A 11 -0.70 -9.26 1.53
N THR A 12 0.36 -8.51 1.73
CA THR A 12 1.03 -8.40 3.02
C THR A 12 0.48 -7.21 3.79
N SER A 13 0.28 -7.38 5.08
CA SER A 13 -0.11 -6.26 5.92
C SER A 13 0.98 -5.19 5.88
N LEU A 14 0.55 -3.93 5.89
CA LEU A 14 1.50 -2.81 5.93
C LEU A 14 2.51 -2.96 7.05
N TYR A 15 2.07 -3.47 8.20
CA TYR A 15 2.94 -3.60 9.35
C TYR A 15 4.06 -4.62 9.13
N ASP A 16 3.86 -5.55 8.22
CA ASP A 16 4.84 -6.59 7.93
C ASP A 16 5.70 -6.28 6.72
N ALA A 17 5.40 -5.21 5.98
CA ALA A 17 6.16 -4.86 4.80
C ALA A 17 7.47 -4.18 5.19
N ASP A 18 8.53 -4.49 4.45
CA ASP A 18 9.84 -3.89 4.69
C ASP A 18 9.99 -2.67 3.78
N LEU A 19 9.86 -1.50 4.36
CA LEU A 19 9.96 -0.24 3.63
C LEU A 19 11.25 0.51 3.95
N LYS A 20 12.24 -0.18 4.48
CA LYS A 20 13.49 0.47 4.89
C LYS A 20 14.39 0.81 3.70
N GLY A 21 14.36 -0.01 2.67
CA GLY A 21 15.20 0.21 1.50
C GLY A 21 14.54 1.12 0.47
N PRO A 22 15.18 1.28 -0.70
CA PRO A 22 14.58 2.07 -1.77
C PRO A 22 13.24 1.47 -2.18
N ALA A 23 12.21 2.28 -2.16
CA ALA A 23 10.85 1.81 -2.41
C ALA A 23 10.07 2.81 -3.24
N ALA A 24 9.25 2.30 -4.14
CA ALA A 24 8.26 3.07 -4.85
C ALA A 24 6.88 2.58 -4.42
N ILE A 25 5.97 3.49 -4.22
CA ILE A 25 4.63 3.16 -3.74
C ILE A 25 3.62 3.53 -4.81
N VAL A 26 2.81 2.55 -5.20
CA VAL A 26 1.77 2.75 -6.20
C VAL A 26 0.42 2.74 -5.49
N ILE A 27 -0.32 3.82 -5.66
CA ILE A 27 -1.63 3.97 -5.02
C ILE A 27 -2.72 3.74 -6.07
N GLY A 28 -3.63 2.84 -5.75
CA GLY A 28 -4.75 2.59 -6.63
C GLY A 28 -5.76 3.71 -6.60
N SER A 29 -6.60 3.78 -7.63
CA SER A 29 -7.63 4.80 -7.71
C SER A 29 -8.76 4.49 -6.72
N GLU A 30 -9.45 5.56 -6.32
CA GLU A 30 -10.56 5.42 -5.40
C GLU A 30 -11.67 4.58 -6.01
N GLY A 31 -12.27 3.75 -5.20
CA GLY A 31 -13.41 2.95 -5.59
C GLY A 31 -13.05 1.67 -6.31
N SER A 32 -12.24 1.75 -7.33
CA SER A 32 -11.89 0.57 -8.12
C SER A 32 -10.55 -0.02 -7.74
N GLY A 33 -9.73 0.73 -7.02
CA GLY A 33 -8.40 0.27 -6.66
C GLY A 33 -7.48 0.20 -7.87
N MET A 34 -6.52 -0.67 -7.75
CA MET A 34 -5.47 -0.82 -8.75
C MET A 34 -5.94 -1.77 -9.86
N THR A 35 -5.59 -1.47 -11.11
CA THR A 35 -5.90 -2.39 -12.18
C THR A 35 -5.07 -3.66 -12.04
N ARG A 36 -5.55 -4.74 -12.63
CA ARG A 36 -4.85 -6.00 -12.59
C ARG A 36 -3.43 -5.89 -13.15
N LEU A 37 -3.31 -5.19 -14.27
CA LEU A 37 -2.00 -5.05 -14.89
C LEU A 37 -1.02 -4.30 -14.01
N THR A 38 -1.49 -3.22 -13.38
CA THR A 38 -0.65 -2.47 -12.47
C THR A 38 -0.23 -3.33 -11.27
N ALA A 39 -1.17 -4.12 -10.74
CA ALA A 39 -0.87 -4.98 -9.61
C ALA A 39 0.20 -6.02 -9.98
N GLU A 40 0.15 -6.54 -11.20
CA GLU A 40 1.10 -7.53 -11.65
C GLU A 40 2.51 -6.96 -11.83
N THR A 41 2.63 -5.67 -12.04
CA THR A 41 3.94 -5.03 -12.18
C THR A 41 4.56 -4.65 -10.85
N CYS A 42 3.81 -4.71 -9.76
CA CYS A 42 4.35 -4.44 -8.44
C CYS A 42 5.12 -5.65 -7.93
N ASP A 43 6.19 -5.40 -7.20
CA ASP A 43 6.93 -6.49 -6.56
C ASP A 43 6.17 -7.05 -5.38
N PHE A 44 5.47 -6.20 -4.66
CA PHE A 44 4.70 -6.59 -3.48
C PHE A 44 3.38 -5.86 -3.47
N LEU A 45 2.37 -6.51 -2.90
CA LEU A 45 1.09 -5.88 -2.63
C LEU A 45 0.93 -5.76 -1.12
N VAL A 46 0.55 -4.58 -0.67
CA VAL A 46 0.37 -4.31 0.76
C VAL A 46 -1.04 -3.83 1.01
N SER A 47 -1.59 -4.24 2.13
CA SER A 47 -2.90 -3.79 2.56
C SER A 47 -2.78 -3.04 3.87
N ILE A 48 -3.64 -2.04 4.04
CA ILE A 48 -3.71 -1.27 5.28
C ILE A 48 -4.79 -1.92 6.13
N PRO A 49 -4.43 -2.46 7.30
CA PRO A 49 -5.43 -3.08 8.18
C PRO A 49 -6.46 -2.05 8.61
N MET A 50 -7.73 -2.39 8.45
CA MET A 50 -8.81 -1.50 8.82
C MET A 50 -9.84 -2.26 9.63
N ARG A 51 -10.49 -1.54 10.54
CA ARG A 51 -11.54 -2.09 11.35
C ARG A 51 -12.88 -1.53 10.92
N GLY A 52 -13.91 -2.27 11.17
CA GLY A 52 -15.27 -1.84 10.87
C GLY A 52 -15.65 -2.18 9.44
N LYS A 53 -16.64 -1.48 8.94
CA LYS A 53 -17.22 -1.78 7.65
C LYS A 53 -16.56 -1.04 6.49
N LEU A 54 -15.80 -0.01 6.80
CA LEU A 54 -15.08 0.71 5.77
C LEU A 54 -13.85 -0.07 5.39
N ASN A 55 -13.77 -0.46 4.14
CA ASN A 55 -12.65 -1.24 3.67
C ASN A 55 -11.90 -0.57 2.54
N SER A 56 -12.09 0.73 2.38
CA SER A 56 -11.35 1.48 1.39
C SER A 56 -11.04 2.87 1.93
N LEU A 57 -9.88 3.39 1.56
CA LEU A 57 -9.44 4.73 1.89
C LEU A 57 -9.26 5.50 0.60
N ASN A 58 -9.42 6.82 0.66
CA ASN A 58 -9.10 7.60 -0.52
C ASN A 58 -7.58 7.56 -0.75
N ALA A 59 -7.17 7.90 -1.97
CA ALA A 59 -5.78 7.76 -2.37
C ALA A 59 -4.84 8.61 -1.52
N SER A 60 -5.27 9.81 -1.16
CA SER A 60 -4.41 10.69 -0.36
C SER A 60 -4.16 10.12 1.02
N ALA A 61 -5.19 9.59 1.67
CA ALA A 61 -5.04 9.00 2.98
C ALA A 61 -4.15 7.76 2.93
N ALA A 62 -4.36 6.92 1.92
CA ALA A 62 -3.55 5.72 1.77
C ALA A 62 -2.08 6.07 1.56
N ALA A 63 -1.81 7.06 0.71
CA ALA A 63 -0.45 7.48 0.45
C ALA A 63 0.21 8.03 1.71
N ALA A 64 -0.52 8.84 2.49
CA ALA A 64 0.03 9.40 3.72
C ALA A 64 0.38 8.31 4.72
N ILE A 65 -0.48 7.32 4.87
CA ILE A 65 -0.23 6.23 5.81
C ILE A 65 1.00 5.43 5.41
N LEU A 66 1.10 5.09 4.13
CA LEU A 66 2.22 4.30 3.64
C LEU A 66 3.54 5.06 3.74
N LEU A 67 3.52 6.33 3.39
CA LEU A 67 4.73 7.14 3.46
C LEU A 67 5.18 7.33 4.91
N TYR A 68 4.25 7.53 5.82
CA TYR A 68 4.61 7.69 7.21
C TYR A 68 5.15 6.40 7.81
N GLU A 69 4.60 5.27 7.41
CA GLU A 69 5.12 3.98 7.86
C GLU A 69 6.55 3.78 7.37
N ALA A 70 6.84 4.18 6.14
CA ALA A 70 8.20 4.10 5.63
C ALA A 70 9.14 4.97 6.47
N VAL A 71 8.71 6.17 6.84
CA VAL A 71 9.50 7.06 7.68
C VAL A 71 9.73 6.41 9.05
N ARG A 72 8.68 5.83 9.62
CA ARG A 72 8.80 5.18 10.93
C ARG A 72 9.84 4.06 10.91
N GLN A 73 9.85 3.28 9.85
CA GLN A 73 10.78 2.16 9.75
C GLN A 73 12.23 2.62 9.58
N ARG A 74 12.42 3.79 9.04
CA ARG A 74 13.76 4.31 8.75
C ARG A 74 14.35 5.14 9.89
N ARG A 75 13.63 5.28 10.95
CA ARG A 75 14.12 6.06 12.11
C ARG A 75 15.22 5.34 12.84
#